data_37daf3856579a594e55f783e397ab7b9
#
_entry.id   37daf3856579a594e55f783e397ab7b9
#
_cell.length_a   1.000
_cell.length_b   1.000
_cell.length_c   1.000
_cell.angle_alpha   90.00
_cell.angle_beta   90.00
_cell.angle_gamma   90.00
#
_symmetry.space_group_name_H-M   'P 1'
#
loop_
_entity.id
_entity.type
_entity.pdbx_description
1 polymer ?
#
loop_
_entity_poly.entity_id
_entity_poly.type
_entity_poly.pdbx_seq_one_letter_code
_entity_poly.pdbx_strand_id
1 'polypeptide(L)'
;MAEVSPRWCVSYDRLVSKRAIQRKLTKTSKRLTGLRAELVAVDEQLRSLRDDADDTAVRAMVADNTAADREARQAKEHASAYVRQRERVVSEIAALEQRQDDLLDQLTA
;
A
#
# COMPACT_ATOMS: atom_id res chain seq x y z
N MET A 1 -1.16 27.66 44.85
CA MET A 1 -1.04 26.27 45.29
C MET A 1 -1.02 25.38 44.04
N ALA A 2 0.04 24.63 43.87
CA ALA A 2 0.08 23.66 42.78
C ALA A 2 -0.87 22.50 43.12
N GLU A 3 -1.88 22.28 42.33
CA GLU A 3 -2.71 21.11 42.47
C GLU A 3 -1.88 19.88 42.06
N VAL A 4 -1.63 18.99 43.01
CA VAL A 4 -0.98 17.73 42.75
C VAL A 4 -2.05 16.77 42.23
N SER A 5 -1.96 16.40 40.95
CA SER A 5 -2.85 15.39 40.38
C SER A 5 -2.69 14.07 41.16
N PRO A 6 -3.76 13.39 41.57
CA PRO A 6 -3.67 12.11 42.24
C PRO A 6 -2.97 11.07 41.36
N ARG A 7 -2.24 10.16 41.96
CA ARG A 7 -1.53 9.07 41.21
C ARG A 7 -2.46 8.25 40.34
N TRP A 8 -3.69 8.01 40.78
CA TRP A 8 -4.69 7.27 40.01
C TRP A 8 -5.08 7.98 38.70
N CYS A 9 -5.11 9.32 38.68
CA CYS A 9 -5.37 10.09 37.45
C CYS A 9 -4.27 9.88 36.40
N VAL A 10 -3.00 9.84 36.82
CA VAL A 10 -1.85 9.59 35.94
C VAL A 10 -1.93 8.16 35.37
N SER A 11 -2.27 7.18 36.21
CA SER A 11 -2.44 5.79 35.76
C SER A 11 -3.62 5.65 34.80
N TYR A 12 -4.71 6.36 35.05
CA TYR A 12 -5.88 6.36 34.17
C TYR A 12 -5.55 6.98 32.80
N ASP A 13 -4.87 8.13 32.77
CA ASP A 13 -4.44 8.78 31.53
C ASP A 13 -3.52 7.89 30.71
N ARG A 14 -2.57 7.20 31.35
CA ARG A 14 -1.70 6.24 30.68
C ARG A 14 -2.48 5.07 30.07
N LEU A 15 -3.46 4.55 30.80
CA LEU A 15 -4.30 3.45 30.33
C LEU A 15 -5.15 3.87 29.12
N VAL A 16 -5.76 5.06 29.17
CA VAL A 16 -6.54 5.62 28.07
C VAL A 16 -5.66 5.85 26.85
N SER A 17 -4.46 6.39 27.04
CA SER A 17 -3.47 6.61 25.98
C SER A 17 -3.03 5.31 25.33
N LYS A 18 -2.73 4.28 26.13
CA LYS A 18 -2.37 2.94 25.64
C LYS A 18 -3.49 2.30 24.81
N ARG A 19 -4.73 2.41 25.27
CA ARG A 19 -5.89 1.89 24.54
C ARG A 19 -6.08 2.62 23.20
N ALA A 20 -5.86 3.92 23.18
CA ALA A 20 -5.91 4.70 21.94
C ALA A 20 -4.83 4.25 20.95
N ILE A 21 -3.60 4.04 21.41
CA ILE A 21 -2.49 3.53 20.60
C ILE A 21 -2.80 2.13 20.08
N GLN A 22 -3.32 1.24 20.92
CA GLN A 22 -3.71 -0.11 20.53
C GLN A 22 -4.78 -0.11 19.43
N ARG A 23 -5.77 0.77 19.52
CA ARG A 23 -6.79 0.93 18.47
C ARG A 23 -6.18 1.40 17.16
N LYS A 24 -5.26 2.35 17.21
CA LYS A 24 -4.53 2.83 16.01
C LYS A 24 -3.68 1.72 15.40
N LEU A 25 -3.00 0.93 16.23
CA LEU A 25 -2.24 -0.24 15.79
C LEU A 25 -3.13 -1.27 15.10
N THR A 26 -4.28 -1.57 15.67
CA THR A 26 -5.24 -2.52 15.08
C THR A 26 -5.71 -2.04 13.71
N LYS A 27 -6.07 -0.76 13.59
CA LYS A 27 -6.45 -0.15 12.31
C LYS A 27 -5.33 -0.22 11.28
N THR A 28 -4.12 0.15 11.69
CA THR A 28 -2.94 0.13 10.83
C THR A 28 -2.63 -1.27 10.35
N SER A 29 -2.68 -2.27 11.23
CA SER A 29 -2.45 -3.68 10.89
C SER A 29 -3.48 -4.22 9.91
N LYS A 30 -4.75 -3.89 10.09
CA LYS A 30 -5.83 -4.28 9.16
C LYS A 30 -5.62 -3.65 7.78
N ARG A 31 -5.25 -2.37 7.74
CA ARG A 31 -4.98 -1.68 6.48
C ARG A 31 -3.78 -2.30 5.76
N LEU A 32 -2.71 -2.62 6.49
CA LEU A 32 -1.53 -3.30 5.95
C LEU A 32 -1.87 -4.66 5.37
N THR A 33 -2.67 -5.47 6.06
CA THR A 33 -3.12 -6.77 5.54
C THR A 33 -3.87 -6.60 4.23
N GLY A 34 -4.79 -5.63 4.15
CA GLY A 34 -5.52 -5.33 2.93
C GLY A 34 -4.63 -4.88 1.78
N LEU A 35 -3.67 -4.01 2.05
CA LEU A 35 -2.72 -3.50 1.05
C LEU A 35 -1.78 -4.59 0.53
N ARG A 36 -1.33 -5.49 1.40
CA ARG A 36 -0.49 -6.62 1.00
C ARG A 36 -1.25 -7.58 0.09
N ALA A 37 -2.53 -7.83 0.37
CA ALA A 37 -3.40 -8.61 -0.51
C ALA A 37 -3.62 -7.90 -1.85
N GLU A 38 -3.83 -6.58 -1.83
CA GLU A 38 -3.95 -5.76 -3.04
C GLU A 38 -2.67 -5.81 -3.87
N LEU A 39 -1.49 -5.76 -3.24
CA LEU A 39 -0.20 -5.87 -3.92
C LEU A 39 -0.07 -7.20 -4.66
N VAL A 40 -0.45 -8.31 -4.04
CA VAL A 40 -0.44 -9.63 -4.68
C VAL A 40 -1.33 -9.63 -5.92
N ALA A 41 -2.55 -9.10 -5.81
CA ALA A 41 -3.49 -9.01 -6.94
C ALA A 41 -2.96 -8.12 -8.07
N VAL A 42 -2.38 -6.97 -7.73
CA VAL A 42 -1.76 -6.06 -8.71
C VAL A 42 -0.57 -6.72 -9.41
N ASP A 43 0.28 -7.43 -8.68
CA ASP A 43 1.43 -8.13 -9.26
C ASP A 43 1.00 -9.23 -10.23
N GLU A 44 -0.04 -9.99 -9.91
CA GLU A 44 -0.60 -10.99 -10.82
C GLU A 44 -1.16 -10.36 -12.09
N GLN A 45 -1.93 -9.28 -11.93
CA GLN A 45 -2.51 -8.56 -13.07
C GLN A 45 -1.43 -7.93 -13.93
N LEU A 46 -0.41 -7.35 -13.31
CA LEU A 46 0.72 -6.73 -14.01
C LEU A 46 1.49 -7.75 -14.84
N ARG A 47 1.71 -8.95 -14.31
CA ARG A 47 2.38 -10.05 -15.05
C ARG A 47 1.61 -10.38 -16.32
N SER A 48 0.30 -10.56 -16.21
CA SER A 48 -0.59 -10.82 -17.34
C SER A 48 -0.55 -9.70 -18.39
N LEU A 49 -0.59 -8.44 -17.93
CA LEU A 49 -0.57 -7.27 -18.82
C LEU A 49 0.78 -7.09 -19.52
N ARG A 50 1.88 -7.44 -18.86
CA ARG A 50 3.21 -7.42 -19.49
C ARG A 50 3.33 -8.46 -20.57
N ASP A 51 2.80 -9.66 -20.34
CA ASP A 51 2.76 -10.72 -21.35
C ASP A 51 1.94 -10.28 -22.56
N ASP A 52 0.78 -9.67 -22.35
CA ASP A 52 -0.06 -9.11 -23.42
C ASP A 52 0.67 -8.01 -24.19
N ALA A 53 1.38 -7.13 -23.49
CA ALA A 53 2.15 -6.05 -24.12
C ALA A 53 3.29 -6.61 -24.98
N ASP A 54 3.99 -7.64 -24.51
CA ASP A 54 5.05 -8.29 -25.26
C ASP A 54 4.49 -9.00 -26.50
N ASP A 55 3.39 -9.73 -26.39
CA ASP A 55 2.72 -10.42 -27.49
C ASP A 55 2.24 -9.43 -28.55
N THR A 56 1.59 -8.35 -28.15
CA THR A 56 1.08 -7.34 -29.09
C THR A 56 2.22 -6.59 -29.77
N ALA A 57 3.33 -6.36 -29.08
CA ALA A 57 4.53 -5.75 -29.67
C ALA A 57 5.12 -6.61 -30.76
N VAL A 58 5.22 -7.93 -30.53
CA VAL A 58 5.71 -8.89 -31.54
C VAL A 58 4.76 -8.92 -32.74
N ARG A 59 3.46 -9.01 -32.53
CA ARG A 59 2.46 -8.98 -33.61
C ARG A 59 2.53 -7.70 -34.44
N ALA A 60 2.74 -6.57 -33.78
CA ALA A 60 2.86 -5.27 -34.46
C ALA A 60 4.08 -5.23 -35.38
N MET A 61 5.20 -5.84 -34.96
CA MET A 61 6.41 -5.94 -35.78
C MET A 61 6.18 -6.77 -37.04
N VAL A 62 5.39 -7.85 -36.94
CA VAL A 62 5.11 -8.77 -38.05
C VAL A 62 4.03 -8.21 -38.98
N ALA A 63 2.95 -7.63 -38.41
CA ALA A 63 1.80 -7.16 -39.16
C ALA A 63 2.08 -5.86 -39.92
N ASP A 64 2.95 -5.01 -39.42
CA ASP A 64 3.37 -3.75 -40.03
C ASP A 64 2.18 -2.89 -40.52
N ASN A 65 1.19 -2.67 -39.64
CA ASN A 65 0.03 -1.84 -39.93
C ASN A 65 -0.37 -0.99 -38.71
N THR A 66 -1.13 0.06 -38.99
CA THR A 66 -1.55 1.05 -37.98
C THR A 66 -2.40 0.45 -36.85
N ALA A 67 -3.27 -0.50 -37.18
CA ALA A 67 -4.17 -1.11 -36.21
C ALA A 67 -3.36 -1.96 -35.18
N ALA A 68 -2.40 -2.73 -35.63
CA ALA A 68 -1.53 -3.52 -34.78
C ALA A 68 -0.63 -2.64 -33.90
N ASP A 69 -0.11 -1.54 -34.45
CA ASP A 69 0.69 -0.56 -33.70
C ASP A 69 -0.13 0.10 -32.59
N ARG A 70 -1.38 0.43 -32.87
CA ARG A 70 -2.31 1.01 -31.91
C ARG A 70 -2.59 0.04 -30.76
N GLU A 71 -2.86 -1.22 -31.09
CA GLU A 71 -3.10 -2.28 -30.10
C GLU A 71 -1.91 -2.46 -29.19
N ALA A 72 -0.69 -2.48 -29.73
CA ALA A 72 0.54 -2.60 -28.98
C ALA A 72 0.74 -1.41 -28.01
N ARG A 73 0.47 -0.20 -28.47
CA ARG A 73 0.55 0.99 -27.61
C ARG A 73 -0.46 0.96 -26.49
N GLN A 74 -1.71 0.56 -26.76
CA GLN A 74 -2.75 0.44 -25.73
C GLN A 74 -2.38 -0.60 -24.66
N ALA A 75 -1.85 -1.76 -25.07
CA ALA A 75 -1.42 -2.78 -24.14
C ALA A 75 -0.28 -2.29 -23.24
N LYS A 76 0.68 -1.56 -23.80
CA LYS A 76 1.79 -0.95 -23.06
C LYS A 76 1.33 0.10 -22.08
N GLU A 77 0.41 0.97 -22.49
CA GLU A 77 -0.19 2.00 -21.62
C GLU A 77 -0.95 1.37 -20.47
N HIS A 78 -1.70 0.30 -20.73
CA HIS A 78 -2.42 -0.43 -19.71
C HIS A 78 -1.47 -1.04 -18.66
N ALA A 79 -0.41 -1.70 -19.10
CA ALA A 79 0.63 -2.23 -18.21
C ALA A 79 1.29 -1.11 -17.39
N SER A 80 1.59 0.04 -18.00
CA SER A 80 2.19 1.19 -17.32
C SER A 80 1.29 1.75 -16.22
N ALA A 81 -0.04 1.77 -16.44
CA ALA A 81 -1.00 2.21 -15.42
C ALA A 81 -0.94 1.31 -14.18
N TYR A 82 -0.82 0.01 -14.36
CA TYR A 82 -0.67 -0.95 -13.24
C TYR A 82 0.68 -0.84 -12.54
N VAL A 83 1.74 -0.51 -13.26
CA VAL A 83 3.05 -0.20 -12.65
C VAL A 83 2.91 0.98 -11.68
N ARG A 84 2.24 2.05 -12.09
CA ARG A 84 2.01 3.22 -11.22
C ARG A 84 1.14 2.86 -10.02
N GLN A 85 0.11 2.05 -10.21
CA GLN A 85 -0.73 1.56 -9.11
C GLN A 85 0.08 0.75 -8.11
N ARG A 86 0.95 -0.14 -8.60
CA ARG A 86 1.85 -0.93 -7.75
C ARG A 86 2.75 -0.02 -6.90
N GLU A 87 3.34 0.99 -7.51
CA GLU A 87 4.20 1.96 -6.81
C GLU A 87 3.43 2.68 -5.68
N ARG A 88 2.19 3.08 -5.93
CA ARG A 88 1.34 3.70 -4.89
C ARG A 88 1.07 2.75 -3.74
N VAL A 89 0.74 1.50 -4.03
CA VAL A 89 0.49 0.48 -2.99
C VAL A 89 1.74 0.21 -2.16
N VAL A 90 2.88 0.03 -2.81
CA VAL A 90 4.18 -0.18 -2.14
C VAL A 90 4.53 1.01 -1.24
N SER A 91 4.35 2.24 -1.72
CA SER A 91 4.60 3.45 -0.94
C SER A 91 3.68 3.56 0.27
N GLU A 92 2.41 3.23 0.11
CA GLU A 92 1.43 3.24 1.21
C GLU A 92 1.77 2.19 2.26
N ILE A 93 2.19 0.99 1.84
CA ILE A 93 2.65 -0.07 2.75
C ILE A 93 3.85 0.42 3.56
N ALA A 94 4.85 1.00 2.91
CA ALA A 94 6.04 1.53 3.59
C ALA A 94 5.69 2.60 4.62
N ALA A 95 4.79 3.52 4.27
CA ALA A 95 4.34 4.58 5.17
C ALA A 95 3.59 4.01 6.39
N LEU A 96 2.75 3.02 6.19
CA LEU A 96 2.01 2.39 7.28
C LEU A 96 2.89 1.49 8.17
N GLU A 97 3.90 0.84 7.60
CA GLU A 97 4.89 0.10 8.39
C GLU A 97 5.67 1.04 9.30
N GLN A 98 6.07 2.21 8.80
CA GLN A 98 6.73 3.23 9.61
C GLN A 98 5.80 3.74 10.72
N ARG A 99 4.53 3.99 10.40
CA ARG A 99 3.53 4.39 11.40
C ARG A 99 3.34 3.31 12.46
N GLN A 100 3.32 2.06 12.06
CA GLN A 100 3.20 0.92 12.99
C GLN A 100 4.39 0.88 13.96
N ASP A 101 5.61 1.08 13.46
CA ASP A 101 6.81 1.14 14.28
C ASP A 101 6.76 2.30 15.26
N ASP A 102 6.34 3.49 14.82
CA ASP A 102 6.19 4.67 15.66
C ASP A 102 5.16 4.44 16.77
N LEU A 103 4.03 3.81 16.45
CA LEU A 103 3.00 3.48 17.43
C LEU A 103 3.49 2.44 18.45
N LEU A 104 4.24 1.45 18.00
CA LEU A 104 4.86 0.45 18.90
C LEU A 104 5.86 1.11 19.84
N ASP A 105 6.66 2.05 19.36
CA ASP A 105 7.59 2.81 20.18
C ASP A 105 6.86 3.62 21.24
N GLN A 106 5.75 4.26 20.89
CA GLN A 106 4.90 4.99 21.84
C GLN A 106 4.29 4.07 22.90
N LEU A 107 3.93 2.85 22.52
CA LEU A 107 3.35 1.88 23.43
C LEU A 107 4.36 1.37 24.47
N THR A 108 5.63 1.27 24.09
CA THR A 108 6.72 0.76 24.94
C THR A 108 7.47 1.85 25.69
N ALA A 109 7.23 3.09 25.40
CA ALA A 109 7.88 4.26 26.03
C ALA A 109 7.42 4.51 27.47
#